data_b192f8048e28e536c5209a361bfc598d
#
_entry.id   b192f8048e28e536c5209a361bfc598d
#
_cell.length_a   1.000
_cell.length_b   1.000
_cell.length_c   1.000
_cell.angle_alpha   90.00
_cell.angle_beta   90.00
_cell.angle_gamma   90.00
#
_symmetry.space_group_name_H-M   'P 1'
#
loop_
_entity.id
_entity.type
_entity.pdbx_description
1 polymer ?
#
loop_
_entity_poly.entity_id
_entity_poly.type
_entity_poly.pdbx_seq_one_letter_code
_entity_poly.pdbx_strand_id
1 'polypeptide(L)'
;GNWGGLISNAGTRLANALAALVGPKGEILLPELRPEAIPPSVRDVLADLVMRGGDNGPMVEEDWGQPGLTPAERVFAWNTFEVLAIKAGNPDQVANAIPPKAVAWCQIRFTVDRDPDGFLPAIRAHLDARGFHDVAVGQKHDGFMMRASRLLPDHPWVQWARRSLAETTGAEPTILPNLGGSLPNDVFAETLGLPTIWVPHSYAACSQHAPNEHALAPLLREGLQIMTGLFWDLGDGDLPEWKTV
;
A
#
# COMPACT_ATOMS: atom_id res chain seq x y z
N GLY A 1 10.70 28.62 -30.21
CA GLY A 1 9.40 28.52 -30.90
C GLY A 1 9.45 27.89 -32.28
N ASN A 2 10.55 28.05 -33.01
CA ASN A 2 10.63 27.57 -34.41
C ASN A 2 10.69 26.04 -34.57
N TRP A 3 10.86 25.30 -33.49
CA TRP A 3 11.01 23.85 -33.49
C TRP A 3 9.77 23.11 -32.96
N GLY A 4 8.71 23.84 -32.62
CA GLY A 4 7.44 23.24 -32.23
C GLY A 4 6.88 22.34 -33.33
N GLY A 5 6.51 21.11 -32.98
CA GLY A 5 6.08 20.09 -33.94
C GLY A 5 7.19 19.31 -34.65
N LEU A 6 8.46 19.70 -34.48
CA LEU A 6 9.62 19.03 -35.10
C LEU A 6 10.47 18.27 -34.10
N ILE A 7 10.51 18.70 -32.84
CA ILE A 7 11.20 18.01 -31.76
C ILE A 7 10.23 17.59 -30.66
N SER A 8 10.53 16.49 -29.97
CA SER A 8 9.69 15.99 -28.89
C SER A 8 9.72 16.94 -27.69
N ASN A 9 8.58 17.10 -27.05
CA ASN A 9 8.43 17.82 -25.79
C ASN A 9 8.53 16.84 -24.63
N ALA A 10 9.53 17.02 -23.76
CA ALA A 10 9.78 16.13 -22.65
C ALA A 10 8.58 16.03 -21.67
N GLY A 11 7.89 17.15 -21.43
CA GLY A 11 6.69 17.16 -20.59
C GLY A 11 5.54 16.34 -21.19
N THR A 12 5.28 16.50 -22.48
CA THR A 12 4.25 15.73 -23.21
C THR A 12 4.61 14.22 -23.22
N ARG A 13 5.89 13.89 -23.48
CA ARG A 13 6.36 12.50 -23.47
C ARG A 13 6.14 11.85 -22.09
N LEU A 14 6.55 12.53 -21.03
CA LEU A 14 6.39 12.01 -19.66
C LEU A 14 4.91 11.85 -19.29
N ALA A 15 4.06 12.82 -19.59
CA ALA A 15 2.63 12.75 -19.30
C ALA A 15 1.97 11.53 -19.97
N ASN A 16 2.29 11.29 -21.26
CA ASN A 16 1.76 10.11 -21.97
C ASN A 16 2.37 8.78 -21.47
N ALA A 17 3.63 8.78 -21.04
CA ALA A 17 4.23 7.60 -20.42
C ALA A 17 3.55 7.26 -19.10
N LEU A 18 3.24 8.25 -18.27
CA LEU A 18 2.47 8.04 -17.03
C LEU A 18 1.05 7.57 -17.34
N ALA A 19 0.36 8.17 -18.33
CA ALA A 19 -0.98 7.75 -18.75
C ALA A 19 -1.01 6.33 -19.37
N ALA A 20 0.13 5.77 -19.75
CA ALA A 20 0.24 4.38 -20.15
C ALA A 20 0.34 3.41 -18.97
N LEU A 21 0.66 3.90 -17.76
CA LEU A 21 0.82 3.10 -16.54
C LEU A 21 -0.38 3.20 -15.61
N VAL A 22 -0.97 4.39 -15.51
CA VAL A 22 -2.09 4.69 -14.62
C VAL A 22 -3.19 5.43 -15.39
N GLY A 23 -4.42 4.98 -15.23
CA GLY A 23 -5.58 5.57 -15.88
C GLY A 23 -6.10 6.84 -15.19
N PRO A 24 -7.10 7.49 -15.78
CA PRO A 24 -7.58 8.79 -15.33
C PRO A 24 -8.27 8.77 -13.97
N LYS A 25 -8.60 7.60 -13.45
CA LYS A 25 -9.17 7.41 -12.10
C LYS A 25 -8.21 6.68 -11.16
N GLY A 26 -6.92 6.64 -11.46
CA GLY A 26 -5.91 6.03 -10.61
C GLY A 26 -5.81 4.50 -10.72
N GLU A 27 -6.56 3.88 -11.64
CA GLU A 27 -6.44 2.44 -11.90
C GLU A 27 -5.09 2.10 -12.53
N ILE A 28 -4.46 1.02 -12.07
CA ILE A 28 -3.22 0.52 -12.66
C ILE A 28 -3.53 -0.15 -14.01
N LEU A 29 -2.92 0.33 -15.10
CA LEU A 29 -3.12 -0.22 -16.45
C LEU A 29 -2.18 -1.38 -16.76
N LEU A 30 -1.03 -1.46 -16.11
CA LEU A 30 -0.03 -2.52 -16.29
C LEU A 30 -0.37 -3.73 -15.40
N PRO A 31 -0.78 -4.89 -15.99
CA PRO A 31 -1.21 -6.06 -15.23
C PRO A 31 -0.16 -6.59 -14.24
N GLU A 32 1.11 -6.52 -14.59
CA GLU A 32 2.24 -6.99 -13.79
C GLU A 32 2.39 -6.25 -12.46
N LEU A 33 1.81 -5.05 -12.36
CA LEU A 33 1.79 -4.27 -11.12
C LEU A 33 0.53 -4.54 -10.25
N ARG A 34 -0.41 -5.36 -10.72
CA ARG A 34 -1.65 -5.67 -10.00
C ARG A 34 -1.56 -7.03 -9.33
N PRO A 35 -2.17 -7.24 -8.16
CA PRO A 35 -2.39 -8.58 -7.63
C PRO A 35 -3.15 -9.45 -8.64
N GLU A 36 -2.98 -10.78 -8.58
CA GLU A 36 -3.70 -11.68 -9.47
C GLU A 36 -5.18 -11.77 -9.11
N ALA A 37 -5.45 -11.94 -7.83
CA ALA A 37 -6.81 -12.00 -7.27
C ALA A 37 -6.79 -11.63 -5.78
N ILE A 38 -7.95 -11.23 -5.27
CA ILE A 38 -8.15 -11.08 -3.82
C ILE A 38 -8.70 -12.42 -3.31
N PRO A 39 -8.02 -13.09 -2.36
CA PRO A 39 -8.49 -14.35 -1.80
C PRO A 39 -9.88 -14.22 -1.16
N PRO A 40 -10.74 -15.27 -1.22
CA PRO A 40 -12.07 -15.22 -0.63
C PRO A 40 -12.08 -14.83 0.84
N SER A 41 -11.23 -15.42 1.68
CA SER A 41 -11.14 -15.09 3.11
C SER A 41 -10.75 -13.62 3.37
N VAL A 42 -9.97 -13.00 2.46
CA VAL A 42 -9.66 -11.57 2.51
C VAL A 42 -10.87 -10.73 2.15
N ARG A 43 -11.65 -11.12 1.12
CA ARG A 43 -12.90 -10.44 0.77
C ARG A 43 -13.93 -10.50 1.88
N ASP A 44 -14.06 -11.66 2.52
CA ASP A 44 -15.04 -11.88 3.59
C ASP A 44 -14.80 -10.92 4.78
N VAL A 45 -13.57 -10.73 5.21
CA VAL A 45 -13.27 -9.80 6.33
C VAL A 45 -13.36 -8.32 5.93
N LEU A 46 -13.34 -8.01 4.64
CA LEU A 46 -13.48 -6.63 4.13
C LEU A 46 -14.93 -6.28 3.77
N ALA A 47 -15.84 -7.25 3.68
CA ALA A 47 -17.20 -7.07 3.14
C ALA A 47 -18.00 -6.01 3.88
N ASP A 48 -17.92 -5.99 5.20
CA ASP A 48 -18.66 -5.07 6.08
C ASP A 48 -17.84 -3.85 6.50
N LEU A 49 -16.61 -3.71 5.99
CA LEU A 49 -15.73 -2.63 6.38
C LEU A 49 -16.06 -1.33 5.64
N VAL A 50 -16.57 -0.35 6.39
CA VAL A 50 -16.90 0.97 5.84
C VAL A 50 -15.71 1.90 5.96
N MET A 51 -15.17 2.32 4.80
CA MET A 51 -14.07 3.29 4.73
C MET A 51 -14.60 4.71 4.89
N ARG A 52 -14.13 5.41 5.93
CA ARG A 52 -14.47 6.82 6.19
C ARG A 52 -13.22 7.56 6.61
N GLY A 53 -13.05 8.79 6.12
CA GLY A 53 -11.95 9.67 6.54
C GLY A 53 -12.09 10.22 7.96
N GLY A 54 -13.23 9.99 8.63
CA GLY A 54 -13.57 10.64 9.89
C GLY A 54 -13.88 12.14 9.73
N ASP A 55 -14.19 12.82 10.84
CA ASP A 55 -14.62 14.23 10.82
C ASP A 55 -13.56 15.19 10.28
N ASN A 56 -12.28 14.84 10.41
CA ASN A 56 -11.14 15.64 9.96
C ASN A 56 -10.29 14.93 8.89
N GLY A 57 -10.76 13.80 8.37
CA GLY A 57 -10.08 13.04 7.33
C GLY A 57 -10.47 13.46 5.92
N PRO A 58 -9.80 12.92 4.90
CA PRO A 58 -10.14 13.19 3.52
C PRO A 58 -11.52 12.62 3.15
N MET A 59 -12.20 13.30 2.24
CA MET A 59 -13.41 12.77 1.62
C MET A 59 -13.02 11.64 0.67
N VAL A 60 -13.66 10.48 0.84
CA VAL A 60 -13.42 9.31 -0.01
C VAL A 60 -14.14 9.50 -1.35
N GLU A 61 -13.40 9.37 -2.44
CA GLU A 61 -13.95 9.36 -3.80
C GLU A 61 -14.28 7.91 -4.19
N GLU A 62 -15.56 7.58 -4.25
CA GLU A 62 -16.02 6.19 -4.44
C GLU A 62 -15.59 5.58 -5.78
N ASP A 63 -15.45 6.41 -6.82
CA ASP A 63 -15.10 5.99 -8.17
C ASP A 63 -13.59 6.12 -8.49
N TRP A 64 -12.75 6.47 -7.50
CA TRP A 64 -11.30 6.51 -7.64
C TRP A 64 -10.65 5.14 -7.42
N GLY A 65 -9.63 4.80 -8.21
CA GLY A 65 -8.87 3.57 -8.12
C GLY A 65 -9.40 2.44 -9.01
N GLN A 66 -9.02 1.21 -8.69
CA GLN A 66 -9.36 0.04 -9.50
C GLN A 66 -10.88 -0.18 -9.56
N PRO A 67 -11.49 -0.23 -10.78
CA PRO A 67 -12.92 -0.49 -10.91
C PRO A 67 -13.28 -1.91 -10.46
N GLY A 68 -14.53 -2.07 -9.98
CA GLY A 68 -15.05 -3.36 -9.54
C GLY A 68 -14.60 -3.82 -8.15
N LEU A 69 -13.82 -2.99 -7.44
CA LEU A 69 -13.41 -3.22 -6.06
C LEU A 69 -14.12 -2.23 -5.12
N THR A 70 -14.44 -2.70 -3.91
CA THR A 70 -14.91 -1.82 -2.84
C THR A 70 -13.78 -0.90 -2.36
N PRO A 71 -14.07 0.23 -1.68
CA PRO A 71 -13.04 1.08 -1.09
C PRO A 71 -12.11 0.32 -0.12
N ALA A 72 -12.65 -0.61 0.66
CA ALA A 72 -11.85 -1.44 1.57
C ALA A 72 -10.90 -2.39 0.80
N GLU A 73 -11.38 -3.03 -0.28
CA GLU A 73 -10.54 -3.87 -1.12
C GLU A 73 -9.40 -3.08 -1.78
N ARG A 74 -9.67 -1.85 -2.25
CA ARG A 74 -8.66 -0.98 -2.86
C ARG A 74 -7.55 -0.62 -1.89
N VAL A 75 -7.88 -0.37 -0.63
CA VAL A 75 -6.90 0.04 0.40
C VAL A 75 -6.16 -1.14 1.00
N PHE A 76 -6.86 -2.24 1.32
CA PHE A 76 -6.31 -3.35 2.12
C PHE A 76 -5.97 -4.60 1.32
N ALA A 77 -6.31 -4.66 0.04
CA ALA A 77 -6.11 -5.87 -0.77
C ALA A 77 -5.66 -5.61 -2.21
N TRP A 78 -5.34 -4.36 -2.57
CA TRP A 78 -4.94 -4.01 -3.93
C TRP A 78 -3.69 -3.14 -3.94
N ASN A 79 -3.01 -3.09 -5.10
CA ASN A 79 -1.86 -2.22 -5.30
C ASN A 79 -2.30 -0.85 -5.81
N THR A 80 -1.52 0.18 -5.51
CA THR A 80 -1.71 1.53 -6.06
C THR A 80 -0.44 2.05 -6.70
N PHE A 81 -0.61 2.90 -7.72
CA PHE A 81 0.48 3.61 -8.38
C PHE A 81 0.22 5.11 -8.25
N GLU A 82 1.00 5.76 -7.39
CA GLU A 82 0.82 7.17 -7.07
C GLU A 82 1.88 8.03 -7.71
N VAL A 83 1.47 9.10 -8.38
CA VAL A 83 2.37 10.13 -8.89
C VAL A 83 2.56 11.20 -7.82
N LEU A 84 3.70 11.18 -7.14
CA LEU A 84 3.98 12.06 -6.01
C LEU A 84 4.44 13.45 -6.43
N ALA A 85 5.14 13.56 -7.57
CA ALA A 85 5.59 14.83 -8.10
C ALA A 85 5.89 14.72 -9.60
N ILE A 86 5.64 15.82 -10.32
CA ILE A 86 6.02 15.99 -11.74
C ILE A 86 6.73 17.33 -11.88
N LYS A 87 7.82 17.35 -12.67
CA LYS A 87 8.52 18.57 -13.04
C LYS A 87 8.87 18.55 -14.52
N ALA A 88 8.44 19.59 -15.25
CA ALA A 88 8.82 19.87 -16.63
C ALA A 88 8.98 21.38 -16.81
N GLY A 89 10.17 21.85 -17.21
CA GLY A 89 10.48 23.28 -17.24
C GLY A 89 10.55 23.90 -15.82
N ASN A 90 10.38 25.21 -15.76
CA ASN A 90 10.31 25.96 -14.50
C ASN A 90 8.99 26.76 -14.46
N PRO A 91 8.02 26.39 -13.61
CA PRO A 91 6.73 27.08 -13.52
C PRO A 91 6.84 28.49 -12.92
N ASP A 92 7.85 28.76 -12.09
CA ASP A 92 8.06 30.09 -11.48
C ASP A 92 8.68 31.08 -12.47
N GLN A 93 9.32 30.59 -13.53
CA GLN A 93 9.93 31.37 -14.57
C GLN A 93 9.76 30.69 -15.94
N VAL A 94 8.58 30.82 -16.50
CA VAL A 94 8.23 30.17 -17.78
C VAL A 94 9.06 30.77 -18.93
N ALA A 95 9.87 29.92 -19.56
CA ALA A 95 10.60 30.25 -20.78
C ALA A 95 9.75 29.87 -22.01
N ASN A 96 9.79 30.70 -23.07
CA ASN A 96 9.18 30.37 -24.37
C ASN A 96 10.06 29.37 -25.14
N ALA A 97 10.31 28.20 -24.55
CA ALA A 97 11.14 27.14 -25.11
C ALA A 97 10.57 25.74 -24.71
N ILE A 98 10.81 24.77 -25.59
CA ILE A 98 10.46 23.38 -25.28
C ILE A 98 11.37 22.88 -24.13
N PRO A 99 10.81 22.37 -23.01
CA PRO A 99 11.62 21.91 -21.88
C PRO A 99 12.47 20.70 -22.30
N PRO A 100 13.79 20.73 -22.01
CA PRO A 100 14.70 19.65 -22.43
C PRO A 100 14.58 18.40 -21.58
N LYS A 101 13.98 18.51 -20.39
CA LYS A 101 13.85 17.42 -19.41
C LYS A 101 12.52 17.50 -18.67
N ALA A 102 11.93 16.33 -18.41
CA ALA A 102 10.84 16.15 -17.48
C ALA A 102 11.14 14.96 -16.56
N VAL A 103 10.66 15.02 -15.32
CA VAL A 103 10.85 13.97 -14.32
C VAL A 103 9.56 13.80 -13.54
N ALA A 104 9.20 12.55 -13.24
CA ALA A 104 8.17 12.20 -12.28
C ALA A 104 8.75 11.33 -11.17
N TRP A 105 8.28 11.53 -9.96
CA TRP A 105 8.50 10.64 -8.83
C TRP A 105 7.19 9.91 -8.56
N CYS A 106 7.28 8.59 -8.58
CA CYS A 106 6.12 7.74 -8.40
C CYS A 106 6.37 6.78 -7.23
N GLN A 107 5.30 6.32 -6.61
CA GLN A 107 5.32 5.31 -5.58
C GLN A 107 4.37 4.18 -5.95
N ILE A 108 4.82 2.95 -5.84
CA ILE A 108 3.98 1.76 -5.88
C ILE A 108 3.79 1.29 -4.44
N ARG A 109 2.54 1.26 -3.98
CA ARG A 109 2.16 0.54 -2.76
C ARG A 109 1.63 -0.80 -3.18
N PHE A 110 2.15 -1.86 -2.59
CA PHE A 110 1.84 -3.22 -3.04
C PHE A 110 1.55 -4.15 -1.86
N THR A 111 0.71 -5.13 -2.15
CA THR A 111 0.42 -6.26 -1.26
C THR A 111 1.30 -7.45 -1.66
N VAL A 112 1.05 -8.60 -1.04
CA VAL A 112 1.61 -9.90 -1.46
C VAL A 112 1.15 -10.28 -2.88
N ASP A 113 1.55 -11.40 -3.42
CA ASP A 113 1.17 -12.00 -4.72
C ASP A 113 1.98 -11.49 -5.94
N ARG A 114 2.87 -10.51 -5.76
CA ARG A 114 3.81 -10.07 -6.81
C ARG A 114 5.20 -9.85 -6.25
N ASP A 115 6.19 -10.30 -6.99
CA ASP A 115 7.57 -9.98 -6.67
C ASP A 115 7.87 -8.53 -7.09
N PRO A 116 8.14 -7.64 -6.13
CA PRO A 116 8.41 -6.23 -6.42
C PRO A 116 9.69 -6.01 -7.24
N ASP A 117 10.64 -6.95 -7.24
CA ASP A 117 11.85 -6.89 -8.06
C ASP A 117 11.52 -6.93 -9.56
N GLY A 118 10.35 -7.49 -9.93
CA GLY A 118 9.82 -7.49 -11.29
C GLY A 118 9.19 -6.18 -11.75
N PHE A 119 8.88 -5.22 -10.86
CA PHE A 119 8.11 -4.02 -11.21
C PHE A 119 8.84 -3.09 -12.18
N LEU A 120 10.08 -2.75 -11.91
CA LEU A 120 10.85 -1.87 -12.80
C LEU A 120 11.10 -2.49 -14.19
N PRO A 121 11.51 -3.76 -14.29
CA PRO A 121 11.58 -4.45 -15.59
C PRO A 121 10.26 -4.44 -16.36
N ALA A 122 9.12 -4.71 -15.68
CA ALA A 122 7.81 -4.70 -16.31
C ALA A 122 7.42 -3.32 -16.82
N ILE A 123 7.62 -2.26 -16.03
CA ILE A 123 7.40 -0.87 -16.43
C ILE A 123 8.26 -0.54 -17.65
N ARG A 124 9.54 -0.90 -17.63
CA ARG A 124 10.45 -0.65 -18.75
C ARG A 124 9.95 -1.30 -20.03
N ALA A 125 9.65 -2.60 -19.96
CA ALA A 125 9.16 -3.36 -21.12
C ALA A 125 7.83 -2.79 -21.67
N HIS A 126 6.92 -2.41 -20.78
CA HIS A 126 5.63 -1.83 -21.13
C HIS A 126 5.77 -0.47 -21.84
N LEU A 127 6.66 0.39 -21.35
CA LEU A 127 6.95 1.67 -21.98
C LEU A 127 7.65 1.52 -23.32
N ASP A 128 8.60 0.60 -23.41
CA ASP A 128 9.30 0.31 -24.67
C ASP A 128 8.34 -0.21 -25.75
N ALA A 129 7.44 -1.13 -25.41
CA ALA A 129 6.42 -1.64 -26.31
C ALA A 129 5.47 -0.56 -26.85
N ARG A 130 5.40 0.61 -26.17
CA ARG A 130 4.61 1.79 -26.57
C ARG A 130 5.43 2.91 -27.17
N GLY A 131 6.71 2.67 -27.46
CA GLY A 131 7.59 3.64 -28.09
C GLY A 131 8.13 4.71 -27.17
N PHE A 132 8.12 4.50 -25.84
CA PHE A 132 8.69 5.42 -24.84
C PHE A 132 10.14 5.02 -24.48
N HIS A 133 10.97 4.72 -25.48
CA HIS A 133 12.37 4.32 -25.28
C HIS A 133 13.25 5.40 -24.67
N ASP A 134 12.84 6.65 -24.81
CA ASP A 134 13.51 7.85 -24.28
C ASP A 134 13.16 8.19 -22.82
N VAL A 135 12.22 7.45 -22.23
CA VAL A 135 11.83 7.59 -20.82
C VAL A 135 12.65 6.63 -19.97
N ALA A 136 13.61 7.15 -19.22
CA ALA A 136 14.37 6.35 -18.27
C ALA A 136 13.50 5.96 -17.07
N VAL A 137 13.61 4.70 -16.63
CA VAL A 137 12.96 4.15 -15.43
C VAL A 137 14.03 3.71 -14.45
N GLY A 138 13.89 4.07 -13.19
CA GLY A 138 14.86 3.68 -12.18
C GLY A 138 14.37 3.96 -10.77
N GLN A 139 15.01 3.34 -9.80
CA GLN A 139 14.78 3.57 -8.38
C GLN A 139 15.54 4.81 -7.91
N LYS A 140 14.93 5.64 -7.06
CA LYS A 140 15.55 6.88 -6.58
C LYS A 140 16.67 6.65 -5.57
N HIS A 141 16.61 5.58 -4.84
CA HIS A 141 17.58 5.23 -3.80
C HIS A 141 18.04 3.78 -3.99
N ASP A 142 19.28 3.49 -3.66
CA ASP A 142 19.79 2.12 -3.44
C ASP A 142 19.11 1.52 -2.19
N GLY A 143 17.84 1.81 -2.04
CA GLY A 143 17.09 1.77 -0.82
C GLY A 143 16.60 0.38 -0.47
N PHE A 144 16.62 0.15 0.79
CA PHE A 144 15.91 -0.93 1.45
C PHE A 144 14.42 -0.87 1.07
N MET A 145 13.93 -1.95 0.48
CA MET A 145 12.52 -2.14 0.16
C MET A 145 11.94 -3.13 1.17
N MET A 146 10.93 -2.69 1.91
CA MET A 146 10.17 -3.58 2.79
C MET A 146 9.20 -4.37 1.94
N ARG A 147 9.31 -5.71 1.96
CA ARG A 147 8.40 -6.60 1.25
C ARG A 147 7.08 -6.69 1.98
N ALA A 148 6.01 -6.86 1.23
CA ALA A 148 4.69 -7.08 1.81
C ALA A 148 4.62 -8.50 2.39
N SER A 149 4.03 -8.63 3.58
CA SER A 149 3.71 -9.91 4.21
C SER A 149 2.25 -9.95 4.62
N ARG A 150 1.66 -11.13 4.63
CA ARG A 150 0.27 -11.34 5.07
C ARG A 150 0.09 -12.75 5.58
N LEU A 151 -0.56 -12.90 6.73
CA LEU A 151 -1.28 -14.13 7.08
C LEU A 151 -2.71 -14.01 6.56
N LEU A 152 -3.24 -15.08 5.98
CA LEU A 152 -4.65 -15.10 5.59
C LEU A 152 -5.55 -15.00 6.83
N PRO A 153 -6.71 -14.33 6.73
CA PRO A 153 -7.63 -14.18 7.86
C PRO A 153 -8.06 -15.51 8.52
N ASP A 154 -8.16 -16.59 7.75
CA ASP A 154 -8.49 -17.93 8.21
C ASP A 154 -7.31 -18.73 8.75
N HIS A 155 -6.10 -18.17 8.77
CA HIS A 155 -4.92 -18.82 9.32
C HIS A 155 -5.11 -19.11 10.83
N PRO A 156 -4.74 -20.31 11.32
CA PRO A 156 -4.98 -20.71 12.71
C PRO A 156 -4.47 -19.72 13.75
N TRP A 157 -3.30 -19.12 13.54
CA TRP A 157 -2.74 -18.10 14.43
C TRP A 157 -3.54 -16.79 14.43
N VAL A 158 -4.10 -16.39 13.29
CA VAL A 158 -4.98 -15.22 13.21
C VAL A 158 -6.27 -15.48 14.00
N GLN A 159 -6.86 -16.67 13.84
CA GLN A 159 -8.07 -17.05 14.56
C GLN A 159 -7.82 -17.22 16.07
N TRP A 160 -6.65 -17.72 16.46
CA TRP A 160 -6.24 -17.79 17.86
C TRP A 160 -6.13 -16.38 18.46
N ALA A 161 -5.38 -15.48 17.83
CA ALA A 161 -5.23 -14.10 18.31
C ALA A 161 -6.58 -13.38 18.37
N ARG A 162 -7.44 -13.56 17.37
CA ARG A 162 -8.80 -13.00 17.35
C ARG A 162 -9.59 -13.42 18.59
N ARG A 163 -9.58 -14.70 18.96
CA ARG A 163 -10.27 -15.19 20.17
C ARG A 163 -9.69 -14.58 21.44
N SER A 164 -8.37 -14.60 21.59
CA SER A 164 -7.68 -14.00 22.76
C SER A 164 -8.01 -12.51 22.92
N LEU A 165 -8.00 -11.76 21.82
CA LEU A 165 -8.39 -10.34 21.84
C LEU A 165 -9.86 -10.16 22.24
N ALA A 166 -10.77 -10.96 21.68
CA ALA A 166 -12.19 -10.87 21.97
C ALA A 166 -12.49 -11.22 23.44
N GLU A 167 -11.85 -12.24 23.98
CA GLU A 167 -11.98 -12.63 25.40
C GLU A 167 -11.43 -11.54 26.33
N THR A 168 -10.29 -10.95 26.00
CA THR A 168 -9.66 -9.91 26.81
C THR A 168 -10.45 -8.60 26.79
N THR A 169 -10.99 -8.21 25.65
CA THR A 169 -11.64 -6.88 25.45
C THR A 169 -13.16 -6.95 25.59
N GLY A 170 -13.76 -8.12 25.49
CA GLY A 170 -15.21 -8.31 25.38
C GLY A 170 -15.82 -7.89 24.05
N ALA A 171 -15.01 -7.61 23.03
CA ALA A 171 -15.43 -7.16 21.71
C ALA A 171 -14.67 -7.89 20.60
N GLU A 172 -15.35 -8.18 19.49
CA GLU A 172 -14.71 -8.79 18.32
C GLU A 172 -13.75 -7.81 17.65
N PRO A 173 -12.48 -8.17 17.45
CA PRO A 173 -11.54 -7.32 16.75
C PRO A 173 -11.79 -7.34 15.24
N THR A 174 -11.58 -6.20 14.59
CA THR A 174 -11.58 -6.11 13.12
C THR A 174 -10.26 -6.63 12.57
N ILE A 175 -10.34 -7.55 11.62
CA ILE A 175 -9.17 -8.09 10.91
C ILE A 175 -8.92 -7.25 9.65
N LEU A 176 -7.76 -6.62 9.57
CA LEU A 176 -7.27 -5.96 8.36
C LEU A 176 -6.22 -6.85 7.70
N PRO A 177 -6.45 -7.36 6.49
CA PRO A 177 -5.54 -8.33 5.85
C PRO A 177 -4.19 -7.72 5.47
N ASN A 178 -4.15 -6.42 5.21
CA ASN A 178 -2.95 -5.62 5.00
C ASN A 178 -3.15 -4.23 5.58
N LEU A 179 -2.07 -3.51 5.83
CA LEU A 179 -2.09 -2.11 6.20
C LEU A 179 -1.13 -1.33 5.31
N GLY A 180 -1.46 -0.07 5.00
CA GLY A 180 -0.64 0.81 4.16
C GLY A 180 0.66 1.32 4.81
N GLY A 181 0.97 0.89 6.04
CA GLY A 181 2.23 1.16 6.72
C GLY A 181 3.32 0.16 6.33
N SER A 182 4.56 0.61 6.26
CA SER A 182 5.71 -0.27 6.01
C SER A 182 6.39 -0.61 7.33
N LEU A 183 6.46 -1.89 7.64
CA LEU A 183 7.15 -2.46 8.79
C LEU A 183 8.07 -3.59 8.31
N PRO A 184 9.14 -3.93 9.03
CA PRO A 184 10.04 -5.04 8.68
C PRO A 184 9.41 -6.41 9.00
N ASN A 185 8.12 -6.60 8.68
CA ASN A 185 7.40 -7.85 8.94
C ASN A 185 7.89 -9.00 8.07
N ASP A 186 8.40 -8.70 6.89
CA ASP A 186 9.02 -9.66 5.98
C ASP A 186 10.21 -10.39 6.62
N VAL A 187 10.96 -9.72 7.50
CA VAL A 187 12.04 -10.36 8.26
C VAL A 187 11.49 -11.46 9.17
N PHE A 188 10.39 -11.19 9.87
CA PHE A 188 9.77 -12.19 10.74
C PHE A 188 9.04 -13.26 9.94
N ALA A 189 8.23 -12.86 8.96
CA ALA A 189 7.40 -13.77 8.19
C ALA A 189 8.21 -14.63 7.21
N GLU A 190 9.10 -14.03 6.42
CA GLU A 190 9.82 -14.74 5.35
C GLU A 190 11.19 -15.25 5.80
N THR A 191 11.99 -14.42 6.47
CA THR A 191 13.35 -14.82 6.86
C THR A 191 13.35 -15.79 8.04
N LEU A 192 12.50 -15.55 9.05
CA LEU A 192 12.39 -16.40 10.23
C LEU A 192 11.28 -17.43 10.13
N GLY A 193 10.39 -17.34 9.15
CA GLY A 193 9.26 -18.25 8.96
C GLY A 193 8.24 -18.19 10.10
N LEU A 194 8.06 -17.02 10.74
CA LEU A 194 7.19 -16.84 11.89
C LEU A 194 5.81 -16.31 11.45
N PRO A 195 4.69 -16.92 11.92
CA PRO A 195 3.38 -16.30 11.75
C PRO A 195 3.36 -14.95 12.49
N THR A 196 3.22 -13.87 11.72
CA THR A 196 3.35 -12.52 12.25
C THR A 196 2.01 -11.80 12.22
N ILE A 197 1.57 -11.30 13.36
CA ILE A 197 0.33 -10.54 13.54
C ILE A 197 0.68 -9.18 14.13
N TRP A 198 0.15 -8.13 13.55
CA TRP A 198 0.31 -6.78 14.06
C TRP A 198 -0.95 -6.34 14.82
N VAL A 199 -0.77 -5.94 16.09
CA VAL A 199 -1.82 -5.38 16.94
C VAL A 199 -1.49 -3.91 17.20
N PRO A 200 -2.06 -2.96 16.45
CA PRO A 200 -1.77 -1.54 16.61
C PRO A 200 -2.45 -0.95 17.85
N HIS A 201 -1.78 0.00 18.51
CA HIS A 201 -2.29 0.73 19.68
C HIS A 201 -2.38 2.24 19.39
N SER A 202 -2.82 2.58 18.18
CA SER A 202 -3.03 3.96 17.73
C SER A 202 -4.38 4.11 17.02
N TYR A 203 -4.69 5.30 16.56
CA TYR A 203 -5.94 5.58 15.85
C TYR A 203 -5.71 6.61 14.73
N ALA A 204 -6.67 6.72 13.81
CA ALA A 204 -6.49 7.50 12.58
C ALA A 204 -6.21 8.99 12.82
N ALA A 205 -6.77 9.60 13.88
CA ALA A 205 -6.59 11.01 14.19
C ALA A 205 -5.39 11.32 15.10
N CYS A 206 -4.46 10.37 15.29
CA CYS A 206 -3.26 10.58 16.12
C CYS A 206 -2.23 11.53 15.50
N SER A 207 -2.49 12.08 14.32
CA SER A 207 -1.57 12.96 13.58
C SER A 207 -0.23 12.31 13.24
N GLN A 208 -0.24 11.02 12.87
CA GLN A 208 0.97 10.26 12.54
C GLN A 208 1.83 10.99 11.50
N HIS A 209 3.13 11.14 11.81
CA HIS A 209 4.12 11.86 11.00
C HIS A 209 3.81 13.36 10.78
N ALA A 210 2.99 13.95 11.64
CA ALA A 210 2.61 15.36 11.58
C ALA A 210 2.85 16.08 12.93
N PRO A 211 2.81 17.42 12.96
CA PRO A 211 2.83 18.16 14.21
C PRO A 211 1.69 17.73 15.15
N ASN A 212 2.00 17.67 16.44
CA ASN A 212 1.09 17.22 17.51
C ASN A 212 0.72 15.71 17.41
N GLU A 213 1.57 14.89 16.85
CA GLU A 213 1.41 13.44 16.94
C GLU A 213 1.27 13.02 18.42
N HIS A 214 0.27 12.20 18.70
CA HIS A 214 -0.06 11.86 20.08
C HIS A 214 -0.67 10.46 20.20
N ALA A 215 -0.64 9.92 21.42
CA ALA A 215 -1.32 8.69 21.78
C ALA A 215 -2.42 8.99 22.82
N LEU A 216 -3.48 8.20 22.81
CA LEU A 216 -4.55 8.28 23.78
C LEU A 216 -4.30 7.34 24.96
N ALA A 217 -4.31 7.86 26.18
CA ALA A 217 -4.10 7.05 27.38
C ALA A 217 -5.09 5.87 27.52
N PRO A 218 -6.38 5.98 27.15
CA PRO A 218 -7.30 4.84 27.13
C PRO A 218 -6.83 3.73 26.19
N LEU A 219 -6.40 4.05 24.95
CA LEU A 219 -5.91 3.07 23.97
C LEU A 219 -4.63 2.39 24.44
N LEU A 220 -3.73 3.12 25.10
CA LEU A 220 -2.52 2.53 25.66
C LEU A 220 -2.82 1.55 26.80
N ARG A 221 -3.82 1.86 27.64
CA ARG A 221 -4.27 0.93 28.69
C ARG A 221 -4.92 -0.32 28.12
N GLU A 222 -5.80 -0.16 27.13
CA GLU A 222 -6.40 -1.27 26.41
C GLU A 222 -5.33 -2.13 25.72
N GLY A 223 -4.37 -1.48 25.06
CA GLY A 223 -3.22 -2.17 24.45
C GLY A 223 -2.42 -2.98 25.45
N LEU A 224 -2.19 -2.46 26.65
CA LEU A 224 -1.52 -3.21 27.72
C LEU A 224 -2.33 -4.43 28.17
N GLN A 225 -3.66 -4.29 28.28
CA GLN A 225 -4.55 -5.41 28.61
C GLN A 225 -4.51 -6.48 27.49
N ILE A 226 -4.65 -6.08 26.23
CA ILE A 226 -4.59 -6.96 25.07
C ILE A 226 -3.27 -7.74 25.05
N MET A 227 -2.13 -7.05 25.17
CA MET A 227 -0.84 -7.71 25.16
C MET A 227 -0.67 -8.67 26.35
N THR A 228 -1.16 -8.31 27.52
CA THR A 228 -1.15 -9.17 28.69
C THR A 228 -1.99 -10.43 28.46
N GLY A 229 -3.20 -10.29 27.89
CA GLY A 229 -4.04 -11.44 27.52
C GLY A 229 -3.37 -12.37 26.53
N LEU A 230 -2.84 -11.80 25.44
CA LEU A 230 -2.10 -12.59 24.43
C LEU A 230 -0.94 -13.39 25.03
N PHE A 231 -0.12 -12.76 25.89
CA PHE A 231 0.99 -13.48 26.55
C PHE A 231 0.51 -14.53 27.55
N TRP A 232 -0.58 -14.26 28.24
CA TRP A 232 -1.19 -15.24 29.15
C TRP A 232 -1.68 -16.47 28.38
N ASP A 233 -2.45 -16.25 27.33
CA ASP A 233 -3.03 -17.31 26.51
C ASP A 233 -1.95 -18.10 25.75
N LEU A 234 -0.83 -17.48 25.40
CA LEU A 234 0.35 -18.18 24.85
C LEU A 234 0.95 -19.16 25.86
N GLY A 235 0.87 -18.85 27.17
CA GLY A 235 1.43 -19.71 28.22
C GLY A 235 0.49 -20.81 28.71
N ASP A 236 -0.83 -20.62 28.63
CA ASP A 236 -1.84 -21.47 29.27
C ASP A 236 -2.79 -22.17 28.29
N GLY A 237 -2.75 -21.84 27.01
CA GLY A 237 -3.74 -22.26 26.01
C GLY A 237 -3.28 -23.35 25.06
N ASP A 238 -4.28 -23.96 24.39
CA ASP A 238 -4.05 -24.79 23.21
C ASP A 238 -3.60 -23.92 22.04
N LEU A 239 -2.33 -23.98 21.72
CA LEU A 239 -1.74 -23.21 20.63
C LEU A 239 -1.94 -23.88 19.28
N PRO A 240 -2.12 -23.12 18.19
CA PRO A 240 -2.05 -23.67 16.85
C PRO A 240 -0.71 -24.36 16.60
N GLU A 241 -0.73 -25.45 15.84
CA GLU A 241 0.51 -26.09 15.43
C GLU A 241 1.44 -25.08 14.74
N TRP A 242 2.72 -25.13 15.10
CA TRP A 242 3.75 -24.37 14.42
C TRP A 242 3.97 -24.97 13.03
N LYS A 243 3.32 -24.40 12.01
CA LYS A 243 3.65 -24.71 10.61
C LYS A 243 4.39 -23.49 10.06
N THR A 244 5.57 -23.76 9.55
CA THR A 244 6.32 -22.78 8.74
C THR A 244 5.41 -22.33 7.61
N VAL A 245 5.26 -21.03 7.43
CA VAL A 245 4.47 -20.38 6.37
C VAL A 245 5.11 -20.63 5.01
#